data_92f09e793379c02a6bdd5822cf195208
#
_entry.id   92f09e793379c02a6bdd5822cf195208
#
_cell.length_a   1.000
_cell.length_b   1.000
_cell.length_c   1.000
_cell.angle_alpha   90.00
_cell.angle_beta   90.00
_cell.angle_gamma   90.00
#
_symmetry.space_group_name_H-M   'P 1'
#
loop_
_entity.id
_entity.type
_entity.pdbx_description
1 polymer ?
#
loop_
_entity_poly.entity_id
_entity_poly.type
_entity_poly.pdbx_seq_one_letter_code
_entity_poly.pdbx_strand_id
1 'polypeptide(L)'
;AEDGSLKPYEGSFVTGYEKAYKEKGEAHLFVCEIDGQKKYVIPVYGTGLWGAIWGYVALNEDKNTVYGTYFSHASETPGLGAEIATEHFQNEFKDKNVLDGDAIGLDVVKNGKIDKPEFQVDGISGGTITSVAVGQMLKNCMGNYTKFLTAKE
;
A
#
# COMPACT_ATOMS: atom_id res chain seq x y z
N ALA A 1 8.10 -4.59 -15.60
CA ALA A 1 9.34 -4.42 -16.37
C ALA A 1 9.96 -3.05 -16.09
N GLU A 2 11.21 -2.86 -16.49
CA GLU A 2 11.96 -1.60 -16.24
C GLU A 2 11.31 -0.36 -16.86
N ASP A 3 10.55 -0.55 -17.93
CA ASP A 3 9.80 0.53 -18.62
C ASP A 3 8.42 0.80 -18.01
N GLY A 4 8.06 0.10 -16.94
CA GLY A 4 6.75 0.20 -16.31
C GLY A 4 5.68 -0.69 -16.90
N SER A 5 5.98 -1.46 -17.96
CA SER A 5 5.02 -2.40 -18.55
C SER A 5 4.85 -3.66 -17.69
N LEU A 6 3.70 -4.34 -17.85
CA LEU A 6 3.42 -5.59 -17.17
C LEU A 6 3.95 -6.77 -17.95
N LYS A 7 4.55 -7.74 -17.25
CA LYS A 7 4.93 -9.05 -17.79
C LYS A 7 4.30 -10.15 -16.94
N PRO A 8 3.84 -11.24 -17.54
CA PRO A 8 3.40 -12.41 -16.77
C PRO A 8 4.50 -12.90 -15.82
N TYR A 9 4.10 -13.31 -14.63
CA TYR A 9 5.01 -13.90 -13.66
C TYR A 9 4.55 -15.31 -13.32
N GLU A 10 5.44 -16.27 -13.49
CA GLU A 10 5.22 -17.67 -13.17
C GLU A 10 6.03 -18.05 -11.93
N GLY A 11 5.44 -17.90 -10.76
CA GLY A 11 6.13 -18.22 -9.51
C GLY A 11 5.22 -18.10 -8.31
N SER A 12 5.75 -18.44 -7.13
CA SER A 12 5.01 -18.26 -5.89
C SER A 12 5.00 -16.79 -5.50
N PHE A 13 3.86 -16.14 -5.66
CA PHE A 13 3.70 -14.75 -5.31
C PHE A 13 3.80 -14.52 -3.79
N VAL A 14 3.22 -15.43 -3.00
CA VAL A 14 3.08 -15.26 -1.54
C VAL A 14 4.41 -15.23 -0.80
N THR A 15 5.43 -15.90 -1.35
CA THR A 15 6.73 -16.03 -0.68
C THR A 15 7.88 -15.37 -1.43
N GLY A 16 7.62 -14.86 -2.62
CA GLY A 16 8.68 -14.43 -3.52
C GLY A 16 8.81 -12.96 -3.79
N TYR A 17 7.76 -12.15 -3.58
CA TYR A 17 7.77 -10.77 -4.07
C TYR A 17 8.82 -9.88 -3.38
N GLU A 18 8.99 -10.01 -2.08
CA GLU A 18 9.99 -9.23 -1.35
C GLU A 18 11.41 -9.60 -1.79
N LYS A 19 11.66 -10.89 -1.87
CA LYS A 19 12.95 -11.43 -2.28
C LYS A 19 13.26 -11.08 -3.74
N ALA A 20 12.27 -11.20 -4.62
CA ALA A 20 12.42 -10.85 -6.03
C ALA A 20 12.82 -9.39 -6.21
N TYR A 21 12.22 -8.48 -5.44
CA TYR A 21 12.60 -7.07 -5.50
C TYR A 21 14.03 -6.83 -4.98
N LYS A 22 14.39 -7.41 -3.83
CA LYS A 22 15.72 -7.23 -3.23
C LYS A 22 16.86 -7.82 -4.09
N GLU A 23 16.61 -8.97 -4.72
CA GLU A 23 17.64 -9.70 -5.47
C GLU A 23 17.68 -9.36 -6.96
N LYS A 24 16.53 -9.08 -7.57
CA LYS A 24 16.38 -8.95 -9.02
C LYS A 24 15.82 -7.60 -9.47
N GLY A 25 15.41 -6.73 -8.54
CA GLY A 25 14.75 -5.49 -8.86
C GLY A 25 13.36 -5.66 -9.49
N GLU A 26 12.73 -6.83 -9.33
CA GLU A 26 11.41 -7.14 -9.88
C GLU A 26 10.31 -6.79 -8.88
N ALA A 27 9.38 -5.91 -9.27
CA ALA A 27 8.21 -5.58 -8.49
C ALA A 27 7.01 -6.38 -9.01
N HIS A 28 6.35 -7.12 -8.13
CA HIS A 28 5.22 -8.00 -8.48
C HIS A 28 3.91 -7.41 -7.98
N LEU A 29 2.86 -7.53 -8.79
CA LEU A 29 1.50 -7.15 -8.42
C LEU A 29 0.50 -8.13 -9.01
N PHE A 30 -0.72 -8.11 -8.47
CA PHE A 30 -1.84 -8.85 -9.06
C PHE A 30 -2.66 -7.93 -9.95
N VAL A 31 -3.11 -8.46 -11.08
CA VAL A 31 -4.11 -7.80 -11.91
C VAL A 31 -5.38 -8.64 -11.84
N CYS A 32 -6.48 -8.02 -11.45
CA CYS A 32 -7.78 -8.66 -11.41
C CYS A 32 -8.82 -7.81 -12.12
N GLU A 33 -9.98 -8.38 -12.38
CA GLU A 33 -11.10 -7.70 -13.03
C GLU A 33 -12.34 -7.84 -12.16
N ILE A 34 -12.97 -6.71 -11.84
CA ILE A 34 -14.19 -6.64 -11.04
C ILE A 34 -15.19 -5.79 -11.82
N ASP A 35 -16.35 -6.37 -12.15
CA ASP A 35 -17.42 -5.69 -12.89
C ASP A 35 -16.93 -5.09 -14.22
N GLY A 36 -16.04 -5.81 -14.93
CA GLY A 36 -15.48 -5.40 -16.21
C GLY A 36 -14.37 -4.35 -16.11
N GLN A 37 -13.96 -3.97 -14.91
CA GLN A 37 -12.88 -3.00 -14.68
C GLN A 37 -11.64 -3.67 -14.10
N LYS A 38 -10.46 -3.29 -14.62
CA LYS A 38 -9.20 -3.76 -14.06
C LYS A 38 -8.93 -3.14 -12.71
N LYS A 39 -8.42 -3.95 -11.79
CA LYS A 39 -7.90 -3.53 -10.49
C LYS A 39 -6.47 -4.06 -10.35
N TYR A 40 -5.62 -3.24 -9.77
CA TYR A 40 -4.22 -3.60 -9.53
C TYR A 40 -4.00 -3.73 -8.04
N VAL A 41 -3.54 -4.89 -7.58
CA VAL A 41 -3.32 -5.15 -6.16
C VAL A 41 -1.81 -5.21 -5.89
N ILE A 42 -1.34 -4.27 -5.10
CA ILE A 42 0.08 -4.12 -4.76
C ILE A 42 0.30 -4.64 -3.33
N PRO A 43 1.18 -5.63 -3.14
CA PRO A 43 1.55 -6.08 -1.80
C PRO A 43 2.48 -5.08 -1.14
N VAL A 44 2.28 -4.86 0.15
CA VAL A 44 3.11 -3.98 0.97
C VAL A 44 3.54 -4.70 2.25
N TYR A 45 4.72 -4.40 2.74
CA TYR A 45 5.27 -4.99 3.96
C TYR A 45 6.21 -4.02 4.66
N GLY A 46 6.31 -4.13 5.96
CA GLY A 46 7.17 -3.29 6.75
C GLY A 46 7.26 -3.76 8.20
N THR A 47 7.75 -2.88 9.05
CA THR A 47 7.90 -3.16 10.48
C THR A 47 7.17 -2.11 11.28
N GLY A 48 6.24 -2.54 12.14
CA GLY A 48 5.53 -1.71 13.09
C GLY A 48 6.33 -1.49 14.38
N LEU A 49 5.62 -1.19 15.46
CA LEU A 49 6.25 -0.99 16.77
C LEU A 49 6.81 -2.30 17.35
N TRP A 50 6.06 -3.40 17.26
CA TRP A 50 6.38 -4.66 17.92
C TRP A 50 6.74 -5.80 16.96
N GLY A 51 6.47 -5.64 15.69
CA GLY A 51 6.76 -6.70 14.72
C GLY A 51 6.35 -6.36 13.31
N ALA A 52 6.32 -7.37 12.44
CA ALA A 52 5.98 -7.21 11.04
C ALA A 52 4.56 -6.69 10.85
N ILE A 53 4.40 -5.82 9.89
CA ILE A 53 3.13 -5.38 9.35
C ILE A 53 3.14 -5.60 7.84
N TRP A 54 1.98 -5.90 7.27
CA TRP A 54 1.86 -6.16 5.83
C TRP A 54 0.44 -5.89 5.37
N GLY A 55 0.25 -5.95 4.07
CA GLY A 55 -1.08 -5.82 3.50
C GLY A 55 -1.06 -5.71 2.00
N TYR A 56 -2.18 -5.25 1.47
CA TYR A 56 -2.40 -5.06 0.05
C TYR A 56 -3.11 -3.73 -0.19
N VAL A 57 -2.72 -3.04 -1.26
CA VAL A 57 -3.40 -1.84 -1.74
C VAL A 57 -3.94 -2.13 -3.13
N ALA A 58 -5.26 -2.08 -3.27
CA ALA A 58 -5.93 -2.24 -4.55
C ALA A 58 -6.21 -0.88 -5.17
N LEU A 59 -5.79 -0.71 -6.41
CA LEU A 59 -5.98 0.52 -7.19
C LEU A 59 -7.00 0.30 -8.29
N ASN A 60 -7.73 1.35 -8.61
CA ASN A 60 -8.57 1.39 -9.80
C ASN A 60 -7.72 1.37 -11.07
N GLU A 61 -8.37 1.23 -12.22
CA GLU A 61 -7.72 1.17 -13.53
C GLU A 61 -6.86 2.41 -13.83
N ASP A 62 -7.17 3.56 -13.22
CA ASP A 62 -6.38 4.79 -13.32
C ASP A 62 -4.99 4.70 -12.67
N LYS A 63 -4.71 3.62 -11.94
CA LYS A 63 -3.45 3.39 -11.21
C LYS A 63 -3.15 4.43 -10.13
N ASN A 64 -4.15 5.17 -9.70
CA ASN A 64 -3.97 6.27 -8.76
C ASN A 64 -5.02 6.28 -7.64
N THR A 65 -6.28 6.01 -7.95
CA THR A 65 -7.35 6.03 -6.94
C THR A 65 -7.42 4.70 -6.21
N VAL A 66 -7.35 4.74 -4.89
CA VAL A 66 -7.44 3.53 -4.05
C VAL A 66 -8.85 2.96 -4.10
N TYR A 67 -8.97 1.71 -4.52
CA TYR A 67 -10.22 0.95 -4.47
C TYR A 67 -10.47 0.35 -3.08
N GLY A 68 -9.43 -0.12 -2.44
CA GLY A 68 -9.50 -0.67 -1.09
C GLY A 68 -8.13 -1.08 -0.57
N THR A 69 -8.06 -1.34 0.72
CA THR A 69 -6.84 -1.80 1.38
C THR A 69 -7.15 -2.94 2.34
N TYR A 70 -6.13 -3.74 2.60
CA TYR A 70 -6.11 -4.73 3.66
C TYR A 70 -4.78 -4.63 4.39
N PHE A 71 -4.83 -4.58 5.73
CA PHE A 71 -3.62 -4.59 6.57
C PHE A 71 -3.74 -5.63 7.66
N SER A 72 -2.60 -6.18 8.04
CA SER A 72 -2.47 -7.11 9.14
C SER A 72 -1.13 -6.88 9.86
N HIS A 73 -0.96 -7.56 10.98
CA HIS A 73 0.24 -7.44 11.82
C HIS A 73 0.55 -8.77 12.52
N ALA A 74 1.79 -8.92 12.96
CA ALA A 74 2.20 -10.10 13.72
C ALA A 74 1.90 -9.97 15.22
N SER A 75 2.19 -8.81 15.82
CA SER A 75 2.25 -8.67 17.27
C SER A 75 1.97 -7.27 17.80
N GLU A 76 1.24 -6.44 17.06
CA GLU A 76 0.87 -5.12 17.55
C GLU A 76 -0.17 -5.20 18.67
N THR A 77 -0.24 -4.19 19.51
CA THR A 77 -1.08 -4.20 20.71
C THR A 77 -2.57 -4.01 20.37
N PRO A 78 -3.46 -4.93 20.83
CA PRO A 78 -4.90 -4.78 20.65
C PRO A 78 -5.42 -3.43 21.18
N GLY A 79 -6.33 -2.80 20.44
CA GLY A 79 -6.87 -1.48 20.77
C GLY A 79 -5.92 -0.30 20.48
N LEU A 80 -4.68 -0.58 20.13
CA LEU A 80 -3.66 0.42 19.80
C LEU A 80 -3.17 0.16 18.36
N GLY A 81 -1.92 -0.27 18.17
CA GLY A 81 -1.37 -0.54 16.84
C GLY A 81 -2.11 -1.61 16.04
N ALA A 82 -2.68 -2.61 16.69
CA ALA A 82 -3.47 -3.65 16.03
C ALA A 82 -4.72 -3.13 15.30
N GLU A 83 -5.15 -1.91 15.60
CA GLU A 83 -6.29 -1.29 14.92
C GLU A 83 -6.06 -1.02 13.42
N ILE A 84 -4.82 -1.11 12.93
CA ILE A 84 -4.55 -1.07 11.48
C ILE A 84 -5.27 -2.19 10.71
N ALA A 85 -5.56 -3.30 11.36
CA ALA A 85 -6.25 -4.44 10.77
C ALA A 85 -7.78 -4.32 10.81
N THR A 86 -8.32 -3.22 11.35
CA THR A 86 -9.77 -3.01 11.40
C THR A 86 -10.31 -2.49 10.08
N GLU A 87 -11.55 -2.83 9.81
CA GLU A 87 -12.27 -2.34 8.64
C GLU A 87 -12.38 -0.82 8.65
N HIS A 88 -12.60 -0.21 9.82
CA HIS A 88 -12.66 1.25 9.97
C HIS A 88 -11.40 1.94 9.45
N PHE A 89 -10.23 1.52 9.89
CA PHE A 89 -8.96 2.09 9.43
C PHE A 89 -8.73 1.84 7.94
N GLN A 90 -8.97 0.62 7.49
CA GLN A 90 -8.77 0.23 6.09
C GLN A 90 -9.69 1.01 5.14
N ASN A 91 -10.93 1.26 5.54
CA ASN A 91 -11.90 2.00 4.73
C ASN A 91 -11.55 3.48 4.55
N GLU A 92 -10.75 4.06 5.42
CA GLU A 92 -10.30 5.45 5.28
C GLU A 92 -9.43 5.68 4.04
N PHE A 93 -8.83 4.62 3.49
CA PHE A 93 -8.00 4.70 2.28
C PHE A 93 -8.82 4.77 0.98
N LYS A 94 -10.08 4.38 1.00
CA LYS A 94 -10.91 4.38 -0.22
C LYS A 94 -10.98 5.78 -0.81
N ASP A 95 -10.84 5.83 -2.14
CA ASP A 95 -10.89 7.06 -2.94
C ASP A 95 -9.73 8.05 -2.70
N LYS A 96 -8.73 7.69 -1.91
CA LYS A 96 -7.50 8.48 -1.77
C LYS A 96 -6.64 8.34 -3.03
N ASN A 97 -5.86 9.37 -3.31
CA ASN A 97 -4.90 9.35 -4.40
C ASN A 97 -3.55 8.82 -3.91
N VAL A 98 -2.90 8.03 -4.75
CA VAL A 98 -1.56 7.49 -4.47
C VAL A 98 -0.47 8.48 -4.89
N LEU A 99 -0.61 9.06 -6.08
CA LEU A 99 0.41 9.91 -6.68
C LEU A 99 0.19 11.38 -6.39
N ASP A 100 1.23 12.03 -5.87
CA ASP A 100 1.37 13.48 -5.80
C ASP A 100 2.45 13.87 -6.82
N GLY A 101 2.03 14.23 -8.04
CA GLY A 101 2.94 14.32 -9.18
C GLY A 101 3.53 12.95 -9.53
N ASP A 102 4.85 12.84 -9.52
CA ASP A 102 5.57 11.60 -9.78
C ASP A 102 6.01 10.86 -8.49
N ALA A 103 5.62 11.38 -7.34
CA ALA A 103 5.97 10.81 -6.04
C ALA A 103 4.77 10.14 -5.38
N ILE A 104 5.04 9.25 -4.43
CA ILE A 104 3.99 8.63 -3.61
C ILE A 104 3.55 9.64 -2.55
N GLY A 105 2.32 10.13 -2.68
CA GLY A 105 1.69 11.05 -1.74
C GLY A 105 0.84 10.36 -0.67
N LEU A 106 0.37 9.14 -0.95
CA LEU A 106 -0.45 8.37 0.00
C LEU A 106 0.33 8.14 1.29
N ASP A 107 -0.25 8.55 2.41
CA ASP A 107 0.43 8.53 3.71
C ASP A 107 -0.57 8.35 4.85
N VAL A 108 -0.05 7.97 6.01
CA VAL A 108 -0.79 7.96 7.27
C VAL A 108 -0.11 8.95 8.20
N VAL A 109 -0.85 9.94 8.63
CA VAL A 109 -0.34 11.00 9.51
C VAL A 109 -0.84 10.81 10.94
N LYS A 110 -0.23 11.47 11.89
CA LYS A 110 -0.69 11.45 13.27
C LYS A 110 -2.15 11.91 13.34
N ASN A 111 -2.93 11.25 14.19
CA ASN A 111 -4.35 11.57 14.38
C ASN A 111 -4.57 13.08 14.60
N GLY A 112 -5.49 13.65 13.82
CA GLY A 112 -5.81 15.07 13.84
C GLY A 112 -4.83 15.99 13.09
N LYS A 113 -3.90 15.43 12.30
CA LYS A 113 -2.86 16.19 11.57
C LYS A 113 -2.98 16.13 10.05
N ILE A 114 -4.14 15.78 9.53
CA ILE A 114 -4.35 15.79 8.08
C ILE A 114 -4.30 17.23 7.56
N ASP A 115 -3.46 17.46 6.55
CA ASP A 115 -3.36 18.73 5.81
C ASP A 115 -3.59 18.56 4.31
N LYS A 116 -3.44 17.34 3.79
CA LYS A 116 -3.70 16.98 2.40
C LYS A 116 -4.69 15.81 2.34
N PRO A 117 -6.00 16.07 2.52
CA PRO A 117 -7.00 15.00 2.66
C PRO A 117 -7.11 14.07 1.46
N GLU A 118 -6.73 14.51 0.25
CA GLU A 118 -6.72 13.68 -0.94
C GLU A 118 -5.70 12.55 -0.91
N PHE A 119 -4.65 12.66 -0.08
CA PHE A 119 -3.56 11.69 0.03
C PHE A 119 -3.47 11.06 1.41
N GLN A 120 -3.97 11.70 2.43
CA GLN A 120 -3.66 11.36 3.82
C GLN A 120 -4.81 10.68 4.53
N VAL A 121 -4.44 9.74 5.39
CA VAL A 121 -5.33 9.02 6.29
C VAL A 121 -4.96 9.35 7.73
N ASP A 122 -5.95 9.51 8.59
CA ASP A 122 -5.76 9.72 10.01
C ASP A 122 -5.15 8.47 10.68
N GLY A 123 -4.09 8.67 11.41
CA GLY A 123 -3.50 7.63 12.24
C GLY A 123 -4.39 7.26 13.43
N ILE A 124 -4.10 6.12 14.02
CA ILE A 124 -4.85 5.59 15.15
C ILE A 124 -4.43 6.33 16.41
N SER A 125 -5.41 6.87 17.14
CA SER A 125 -5.19 7.45 18.47
C SER A 125 -4.64 6.37 19.42
N GLY A 126 -3.48 6.64 20.03
CA GLY A 126 -2.77 5.64 20.84
C GLY A 126 -1.93 4.64 20.05
N GLY A 127 -2.03 4.65 18.72
CA GLY A 127 -1.24 3.78 17.83
C GLY A 127 -0.37 4.56 16.87
N THR A 128 0.18 5.70 17.27
CA THR A 128 0.89 6.63 16.39
C THR A 128 2.10 5.98 15.72
N ILE A 129 2.91 5.23 16.46
CA ILE A 129 4.14 4.61 15.92
C ILE A 129 3.77 3.59 14.82
N THR A 130 2.81 2.72 15.07
CA THR A 130 2.34 1.75 14.07
C THR A 130 1.69 2.45 12.87
N SER A 131 0.91 3.49 13.12
CA SER A 131 0.27 4.27 12.05
C SER A 131 1.30 4.94 11.12
N VAL A 132 2.31 5.57 11.69
CA VAL A 132 3.42 6.17 10.94
C VAL A 132 4.19 5.10 10.18
N ALA A 133 4.37 3.91 10.76
CA ALA A 133 5.00 2.78 10.10
C ALA A 133 4.20 2.29 8.88
N VAL A 134 2.88 2.31 8.92
CA VAL A 134 2.03 2.03 7.75
C VAL A 134 2.31 3.05 6.63
N GLY A 135 2.34 4.33 6.95
CA GLY A 135 2.68 5.38 5.98
C GLY A 135 4.05 5.18 5.36
N GLN A 136 5.04 4.84 6.16
CA GLN A 136 6.40 4.56 5.70
C GLN A 136 6.44 3.31 4.80
N MET A 137 5.71 2.26 5.18
CA MET A 137 5.55 1.05 4.38
C MET A 137 4.96 1.35 3.01
N LEU A 138 3.93 2.17 2.96
CA LEU A 138 3.30 2.57 1.70
C LEU A 138 4.29 3.31 0.80
N LYS A 139 5.01 4.29 1.33
CA LYS A 139 6.01 5.04 0.56
C LYS A 139 7.13 4.14 0.04
N ASN A 140 7.68 3.29 0.89
CA ASN A 140 8.78 2.42 0.53
C ASN A 140 8.37 1.36 -0.50
N CYS A 141 7.26 0.68 -0.26
CA CYS A 141 6.82 -0.41 -1.14
C CYS A 141 6.23 0.13 -2.44
N MET A 142 5.33 1.10 -2.38
CA MET A 142 4.69 1.64 -3.58
C MET A 142 5.67 2.47 -4.42
N GLY A 143 6.71 3.02 -3.81
CA GLY A 143 7.80 3.69 -4.53
C GLY A 143 8.50 2.78 -5.54
N ASN A 144 8.50 1.47 -5.30
CA ASN A 144 9.05 0.47 -6.22
C ASN A 144 8.21 0.30 -7.49
N TYR A 145 6.96 0.77 -7.48
CA TYR A 145 6.01 0.67 -8.60
C TYR A 145 5.84 1.98 -9.34
N THR A 146 6.62 3.01 -9.03
CA THR A 146 6.42 4.37 -9.59
C THR A 146 6.41 4.37 -11.11
N LYS A 147 7.31 3.63 -11.76
CA LYS A 147 7.33 3.50 -13.22
C LYS A 147 6.05 2.91 -13.79
N PHE A 148 5.51 1.89 -13.14
CA PHE A 148 4.23 1.30 -13.53
C PHE A 148 3.07 2.28 -13.31
N LEU A 149 3.04 2.95 -12.15
CA LEU A 149 1.95 3.86 -11.79
C LEU A 149 1.91 5.10 -12.68
N THR A 150 3.05 5.57 -13.14
CA THR A 150 3.15 6.76 -14.01
C THR A 150 3.18 6.44 -15.49
N ALA A 151 3.27 5.15 -15.86
CA ALA A 151 3.27 4.74 -17.26
C ALA A 151 1.93 5.05 -17.93
N LYS A 152 1.98 5.74 -19.05
CA LYS A 152 0.80 5.99 -19.89
C LYS A 152 0.61 4.81 -20.84
N GLU A 153 -0.59 4.31 -20.85
CA GLU A 153 -1.00 3.28 -21.83
C GLU A 153 -1.47 3.94 -23.13
#